data_499d75757500761c538968d4ef54f0f4
#
_entry.id   499d75757500761c538968d4ef54f0f4
#
_cell.length_a   1.000
_cell.length_b   1.000
_cell.length_c   1.000
_cell.angle_alpha   90.00
_cell.angle_beta   90.00
_cell.angle_gamma   90.00
#
_symmetry.space_group_name_H-M   'P 1'
#
loop_
_entity.id
_entity.type
_entity.pdbx_description
1 polymer ?
#
loop_
_entity_poly.entity_id
_entity_poly.type
_entity_poly.pdbx_seq_one_letter_code
_entity_poly.pdbx_strand_id
1 'polypeptide(L)'
;MVDVALATAAAPTYLPGHQLESGVSLLDGGIWANNPAGLAVVEAMSTLGWSNDDLYVLSIGCSEEALSIPKNSGYLGLALKMADIFMLGQSRGAHGTAKLLTGHTERDPRVFRFQPIVPKGEFCLDGV
;
A
#
# COMPACT_ATOMS: atom_id res chain seq x y z
N MET A 1 -14.53 3.09 15.08
CA MET A 1 -14.22 1.90 14.24
C MET A 1 -14.91 1.98 12.88
N VAL A 2 -16.23 2.27 12.80
CA VAL A 2 -16.97 2.37 11.54
C VAL A 2 -16.36 3.46 10.65
N ASP A 3 -16.12 4.66 11.17
CA ASP A 3 -15.54 5.78 10.42
C ASP A 3 -14.16 5.45 9.83
N VAL A 4 -13.33 4.71 10.57
CA VAL A 4 -12.01 4.27 10.09
C VAL A 4 -12.17 3.31 8.90
N ALA A 5 -13.11 2.36 8.98
CA ALA A 5 -13.37 1.42 7.90
C ALA A 5 -13.93 2.13 6.65
N LEU A 6 -14.85 3.08 6.84
CA LEU A 6 -15.41 3.87 5.75
C LEU A 6 -14.36 4.81 5.10
N ALA A 7 -13.51 5.43 5.92
CA ALA A 7 -12.44 6.28 5.42
C ALA A 7 -11.41 5.50 4.59
N THR A 8 -10.99 4.32 5.08
CA THR A 8 -10.01 3.48 4.36
C THR A 8 -10.60 2.80 3.12
N ALA A 9 -11.92 2.81 2.96
CA ALA A 9 -12.59 2.34 1.75
C ALA A 9 -12.90 3.47 0.74
N ALA A 10 -12.73 4.74 1.14
CA ALA A 10 -13.05 5.91 0.32
C ALA A 10 -11.97 6.20 -0.73
N ALA A 11 -11.71 5.23 -1.62
CA ALA A 11 -10.71 5.32 -2.67
C ALA A 11 -11.09 6.42 -3.68
N PRO A 12 -10.23 7.44 -3.89
CA PRO A 12 -10.49 8.51 -4.84
C PRO A 12 -10.80 7.99 -6.23
N THR A 13 -11.70 8.65 -6.92
CA THR A 13 -12.27 8.28 -8.22
C THR A 13 -13.28 7.14 -8.20
N TYR A 14 -13.27 6.26 -7.21
CA TYR A 14 -14.22 5.14 -7.05
C TYR A 14 -15.33 5.47 -6.06
N LEU A 15 -14.97 6.03 -4.90
CA LEU A 15 -15.92 6.35 -3.84
C LEU A 15 -15.75 7.81 -3.37
N PRO A 16 -16.84 8.45 -2.91
CA PRO A 16 -16.74 9.77 -2.29
C PRO A 16 -15.96 9.69 -0.96
N GLY A 17 -15.29 10.78 -0.61
CA GLY A 17 -14.64 10.90 0.69
C GLY A 17 -15.62 10.69 1.85
N HIS A 18 -15.18 10.03 2.91
CA HIS A 18 -15.97 9.85 4.14
C HIS A 18 -15.92 11.10 4.99
N GLN A 19 -17.11 11.64 5.34
CA GLN A 19 -17.22 12.84 6.16
C GLN A 19 -17.51 12.48 7.61
N LEU A 20 -16.65 12.93 8.51
CA LEU A 20 -16.86 12.78 9.96
C LEU A 20 -17.92 13.76 10.46
N GLU A 21 -18.53 13.47 11.61
CA GLU A 21 -19.47 14.38 12.29
C GLU A 21 -18.84 15.75 12.59
N SER A 22 -17.53 15.80 12.77
CA SER A 22 -16.77 17.05 12.96
C SER A 22 -16.68 17.92 11.68
N GLY A 23 -17.15 17.44 10.53
CA GLY A 23 -17.04 18.12 9.25
C GLY A 23 -15.73 17.84 8.50
N VAL A 24 -14.81 17.08 9.07
CA VAL A 24 -13.54 16.68 8.40
C VAL A 24 -13.85 15.60 7.36
N SER A 25 -13.39 15.80 6.12
CA SER A 25 -13.46 14.79 5.07
C SER A 25 -12.19 13.95 5.03
N LEU A 26 -12.36 12.65 5.02
CA LEU A 26 -11.29 11.66 4.95
C LEU A 26 -11.33 10.95 3.59
N LEU A 27 -10.15 10.60 3.11
CA LEU A 27 -9.94 9.79 1.90
C LEU A 27 -9.18 8.53 2.27
N ASP A 28 -9.23 7.52 1.39
CA ASP A 28 -8.44 6.31 1.52
C ASP A 28 -6.95 6.66 1.61
N GLY A 29 -6.31 6.14 2.65
CA GLY A 29 -4.87 6.28 2.87
C GLY A 29 -4.00 5.60 1.82
N GLY A 30 -4.56 4.82 0.92
CA GLY A 30 -3.85 4.17 -0.19
C GLY A 30 -3.12 5.14 -1.11
N ILE A 31 -3.57 6.40 -1.21
CA ILE A 31 -2.85 7.45 -1.96
C ILE A 31 -1.45 7.68 -1.38
N TRP A 32 -1.31 7.56 -0.06
CA TRP A 32 -0.08 7.84 0.65
C TRP A 32 0.66 6.57 1.10
N ALA A 33 -0.06 5.54 1.50
CA ALA A 33 0.49 4.31 2.06
C ALA A 33 -0.31 3.08 1.61
N ASN A 34 -0.31 2.81 0.30
CA ASN A 34 -0.99 1.64 -0.27
C ASN A 34 -0.53 0.31 0.35
N ASN A 35 0.71 0.25 0.79
CA ASN A 35 1.24 -0.82 1.64
C ASN A 35 1.67 -0.22 2.99
N PRO A 36 0.88 -0.38 4.06
CA PRO A 36 1.17 0.23 5.35
C PRO A 36 2.25 -0.51 6.17
N ALA A 37 2.89 -1.57 5.63
CA ALA A 37 3.82 -2.40 6.40
C ALA A 37 4.97 -1.61 7.05
N GLY A 38 5.57 -0.66 6.31
CA GLY A 38 6.63 0.19 6.85
C GLY A 38 6.15 1.09 7.99
N LEU A 39 4.97 1.69 7.82
CA LEU A 39 4.36 2.54 8.85
C LEU A 39 3.97 1.74 10.08
N ALA A 40 3.42 0.54 9.91
CA ALA A 40 3.06 -0.33 11.03
C ALA A 40 4.28 -0.67 11.90
N VAL A 41 5.44 -0.91 11.28
CA VAL A 41 6.71 -1.13 12.00
C VAL A 41 7.15 0.14 12.72
N VAL A 42 7.08 1.30 12.07
CA VAL A 42 7.41 2.59 12.72
C VAL A 42 6.52 2.83 13.94
N GLU A 43 5.21 2.65 13.80
CA GLU A 43 4.26 2.81 14.92
C GLU A 43 4.52 1.80 16.05
N ALA A 44 4.78 0.55 15.72
CA ALA A 44 5.10 -0.48 16.72
C ALA A 44 6.33 -0.09 17.54
N MET A 45 7.37 0.40 16.90
CA MET A 45 8.61 0.78 17.56
C MET A 45 8.50 2.13 18.28
N SER A 46 7.93 3.16 17.64
CA SER A 46 7.94 4.53 18.15
C SER A 46 6.83 4.81 19.17
N THR A 47 5.63 4.26 18.96
CA THR A 47 4.45 4.54 19.76
C THR A 47 4.19 3.44 20.78
N LEU A 48 4.35 2.17 20.40
CA LEU A 48 4.11 1.04 21.29
C LEU A 48 5.37 0.57 22.02
N GLY A 49 6.55 1.09 21.65
CA GLY A 49 7.83 0.77 22.30
C GLY A 49 8.30 -0.67 22.09
N TRP A 50 7.86 -1.33 21.01
CA TRP A 50 8.29 -2.70 20.71
C TRP A 50 9.74 -2.73 20.22
N SER A 51 10.48 -3.75 20.64
CA SER A 51 11.84 -3.96 20.15
C SER A 51 11.80 -4.46 18.69
N ASN A 52 12.73 -3.98 17.87
CA ASN A 52 12.91 -4.50 16.51
C ASN A 52 13.23 -6.00 16.49
N ASP A 53 13.88 -6.51 17.53
CA ASP A 53 14.26 -7.91 17.62
C ASP A 53 13.05 -8.86 17.82
N ASP A 54 11.94 -8.34 18.31
CA ASP A 54 10.71 -9.08 18.57
C ASP A 54 9.66 -8.90 17.45
N LEU A 55 9.95 -8.06 16.44
CA LEU A 55 9.01 -7.73 15.38
C LEU A 55 9.03 -8.71 14.22
N TYR A 56 7.89 -9.34 13.97
CA TYR A 56 7.61 -10.10 12.76
C TYR A 56 6.43 -9.45 12.02
N VAL A 57 6.60 -9.25 10.72
CA VAL A 57 5.62 -8.57 9.87
C VAL A 57 5.02 -9.53 8.87
N LEU A 58 3.71 -9.72 8.94
CA LEU A 58 2.92 -10.39 7.91
C LEU A 58 2.23 -9.32 7.06
N SER A 59 2.62 -9.21 5.79
CA SER A 59 2.04 -8.28 4.82
C SER A 59 1.26 -9.04 3.77
N ILE A 60 -0.03 -8.79 3.68
CA ILE A 60 -0.92 -9.44 2.71
C ILE A 60 -1.39 -8.37 1.72
N GLY A 61 -1.05 -8.55 0.45
CA GLY A 61 -1.54 -7.73 -0.66
C GLY A 61 -2.61 -8.47 -1.47
N CYS A 62 -3.46 -7.73 -2.18
CA CYS A 62 -4.50 -8.34 -3.01
C CYS A 62 -3.91 -8.94 -4.30
N SER A 63 -3.37 -8.11 -5.18
CA SER A 63 -2.76 -8.53 -6.43
C SER A 63 -1.75 -7.49 -6.89
N GLU A 64 -0.75 -7.90 -7.65
CA GLU A 64 0.17 -7.01 -8.34
C GLU A 64 0.13 -7.32 -9.83
N GLU A 65 -0.33 -6.36 -10.62
CA GLU A 65 -0.19 -6.46 -12.07
C GLU A 65 1.23 -6.08 -12.49
N ALA A 66 1.77 -6.79 -13.48
CA ALA A 66 3.05 -6.42 -14.06
C ALA A 66 2.93 -5.05 -14.75
N LEU A 67 3.54 -4.03 -14.15
CA LEU A 67 3.56 -2.69 -14.73
C LEU A 67 4.34 -2.70 -16.03
N SER A 68 3.63 -2.51 -17.15
CA SER A 68 4.22 -2.38 -18.47
C SER A 68 4.10 -0.93 -18.95
N ILE A 69 5.23 -0.27 -19.12
CA ILE A 69 5.31 1.07 -19.71
C ILE A 69 5.83 0.89 -21.15
N PRO A 70 5.00 1.15 -22.18
CA PRO A 70 5.47 1.07 -23.56
C PRO A 70 6.60 2.07 -23.81
N LYS A 71 7.64 1.64 -24.56
CA LYS A 71 8.82 2.49 -24.84
C LYS A 71 8.51 3.85 -25.47
N ASN A 72 7.39 3.92 -26.21
CA ASN A 72 6.94 5.13 -26.90
C ASN A 72 5.72 5.79 -26.25
N SER A 73 5.52 5.59 -24.93
CA SER A 73 4.46 6.29 -24.19
C SER A 73 4.76 7.77 -24.22
N GLY A 74 3.99 8.53 -24.99
CA GLY A 74 4.02 9.98 -24.93
C GLY A 74 3.58 10.48 -23.54
N TYR A 75 3.71 11.80 -23.32
CA TYR A 75 3.39 12.43 -22.04
C TYR A 75 2.01 12.03 -21.46
N LEU A 76 0.98 11.99 -22.32
CA LEU A 76 -0.38 11.62 -21.91
C LEU A 76 -0.48 10.13 -21.50
N GLY A 77 0.18 9.24 -22.23
CA GLY A 77 0.18 7.81 -21.90
C GLY A 77 0.90 7.50 -20.60
N LEU A 78 1.93 8.29 -20.25
CA LEU A 78 2.60 8.19 -18.95
C LEU A 78 1.72 8.76 -17.84
N ALA A 79 1.09 9.90 -18.06
CA ALA A 79 0.22 10.55 -17.07
C ALA A 79 -0.91 9.63 -16.59
N LEU A 80 -1.54 8.87 -17.51
CA LEU A 80 -2.59 7.90 -17.17
C LEU A 80 -2.11 6.73 -16.29
N LYS A 81 -0.80 6.46 -16.29
CA LYS A 81 -0.19 5.38 -15.50
C LYS A 81 0.52 5.87 -14.24
N MET A 82 0.53 7.17 -13.99
CA MET A 82 1.26 7.74 -12.85
C MET A 82 0.75 7.21 -11.52
N ALA A 83 -0.55 7.02 -11.36
CA ALA A 83 -1.11 6.48 -10.13
C ALA A 83 -0.57 5.07 -9.86
N ASP A 84 -0.59 4.18 -10.86
CA ASP A 84 -0.07 2.81 -10.74
C ASP A 84 1.43 2.80 -10.40
N ILE A 85 2.20 3.67 -11.05
CA ILE A 85 3.64 3.82 -10.81
C ILE A 85 3.90 4.26 -9.37
N PHE A 86 3.17 5.26 -8.88
CA PHE A 86 3.33 5.75 -7.51
C PHE A 86 2.90 4.72 -6.48
N MET A 87 1.77 4.06 -6.67
CA MET A 87 1.28 3.02 -5.77
C MET A 87 2.26 1.84 -5.69
N LEU A 88 2.80 1.40 -6.83
CA LEU A 88 3.81 0.35 -6.86
C LEU A 88 5.11 0.79 -6.19
N GLY A 89 5.57 2.02 -6.47
CA GLY A 89 6.77 2.59 -5.84
C GLY A 89 6.64 2.69 -4.32
N GLN A 90 5.52 3.20 -3.84
CA GLN A 90 5.20 3.26 -2.41
C GLN A 90 5.17 1.88 -1.77
N SER A 91 4.48 0.92 -2.41
CA SER A 91 4.35 -0.45 -1.90
C SER A 91 5.72 -1.13 -1.73
N ARG A 92 6.59 -0.98 -2.72
CA ARG A 92 7.96 -1.52 -2.67
C ARG A 92 8.84 -0.80 -1.65
N GLY A 93 8.74 0.54 -1.60
CA GLY A 93 9.43 1.36 -0.61
C GLY A 93 9.05 0.98 0.83
N ALA A 94 7.75 0.86 1.11
CA ALA A 94 7.25 0.46 2.42
C ALA A 94 7.70 -0.96 2.82
N HIS A 95 7.71 -1.90 1.87
CA HIS A 95 8.25 -3.24 2.12
C HIS A 95 9.75 -3.21 2.44
N GLY A 96 10.53 -2.42 1.70
CA GLY A 96 11.96 -2.21 1.97
C GLY A 96 12.20 -1.58 3.33
N THR A 97 11.40 -0.56 3.69
CA THR A 97 11.47 0.11 5.00
C THR A 97 11.18 -0.87 6.13
N ALA A 98 10.13 -1.70 6.00
CA ALA A 98 9.83 -2.73 7.00
C ALA A 98 11.00 -3.70 7.19
N LYS A 99 11.61 -4.16 6.10
CA LYS A 99 12.80 -5.03 6.15
C LYS A 99 13.99 -4.38 6.85
N LEU A 100 14.28 -3.13 6.52
CA LEU A 100 15.40 -2.39 7.13
C LEU A 100 15.20 -2.20 8.63
N LEU A 101 14.01 -1.78 9.04
CA LEU A 101 13.71 -1.49 10.45
C LEU A 101 13.67 -2.74 11.33
N THR A 102 13.21 -3.87 10.79
CA THR A 102 13.16 -5.15 11.53
C THR A 102 14.47 -5.92 11.50
N GLY A 103 15.49 -5.45 10.80
CA GLY A 103 16.74 -6.19 10.62
C GLY A 103 16.57 -7.48 9.79
N HIS A 104 15.55 -7.53 8.92
CA HIS A 104 15.29 -8.70 8.07
C HIS A 104 16.49 -9.07 7.21
N THR A 105 16.90 -10.33 7.27
CA THR A 105 17.94 -10.91 6.42
C THR A 105 17.47 -12.23 5.83
N GLU A 106 18.20 -12.80 4.87
CA GLU A 106 17.89 -14.13 4.32
C GLU A 106 18.04 -15.24 5.38
N ARG A 107 18.92 -15.04 6.38
CA ARG A 107 19.15 -16.00 7.47
C ARG A 107 18.18 -15.83 8.63
N ASP A 108 17.65 -14.61 8.81
CA ASP A 108 16.65 -14.27 9.83
C ASP A 108 15.50 -13.48 9.17
N PRO A 109 14.56 -14.19 8.50
CA PRO A 109 13.45 -13.56 7.83
C PRO A 109 12.41 -13.06 8.83
N ARG A 110 12.16 -11.74 8.83
CA ARG A 110 11.21 -11.09 9.76
C ARG A 110 10.02 -10.45 9.05
N VAL A 111 10.10 -10.23 7.75
CA VAL A 111 9.02 -9.65 6.95
C VAL A 111 8.58 -10.66 5.90
N PHE A 112 7.33 -11.07 5.97
CA PHE A 112 6.70 -12.03 5.07
C PHE A 112 5.62 -11.31 4.27
N ARG A 113 5.77 -11.26 2.93
CA ARG A 113 4.77 -10.66 2.06
C ARG A 113 4.16 -11.72 1.15
N PHE A 114 2.84 -11.79 1.22
CA PHE A 114 2.01 -12.61 0.33
C PHE A 114 1.26 -11.69 -0.62
N GLN A 115 1.61 -11.76 -1.90
CA GLN A 115 0.99 -10.97 -2.95
C GLN A 115 1.05 -11.75 -4.26
N PRO A 116 -0.10 -12.24 -4.77
CA PRO A 116 -0.12 -12.95 -6.04
C PRO A 116 0.18 -11.98 -7.19
N ILE A 117 0.98 -12.45 -8.14
CA ILE A 117 1.16 -11.76 -9.43
C ILE A 117 0.09 -12.30 -10.36
N VAL A 118 -0.73 -11.41 -10.90
CA VAL A 118 -1.85 -11.77 -11.77
C VAL A 118 -1.64 -11.21 -13.19
N PRO A 119 -2.17 -11.90 -14.20
CA PRO A 119 -2.19 -11.37 -15.56
C PRO A 119 -2.96 -10.04 -15.61
N LYS A 120 -2.54 -9.18 -16.53
CA LYS A 120 -3.14 -7.86 -16.68
C LYS A 120 -4.63 -7.96 -17.07
N GLY A 121 -5.48 -7.27 -16.31
CA GLY A 121 -6.91 -7.15 -16.57
C GLY A 121 -7.77 -8.29 -16.04
N GLU A 122 -7.20 -9.26 -15.29
CA GLU A 122 -8.01 -10.30 -14.65
C GLU A 122 -8.77 -9.82 -13.39
N PHE A 123 -8.23 -8.81 -12.71
CA PHE A 123 -8.84 -8.24 -11.51
C PHE A 123 -8.88 -6.72 -11.61
N CYS A 124 -9.98 -6.18 -12.11
CA CYS A 124 -10.25 -4.76 -12.12
C CYS A 124 -11.15 -4.40 -10.94
N LEU A 125 -10.93 -3.25 -10.30
CA LEU A 125 -11.78 -2.74 -9.20
C LEU A 125 -13.22 -2.48 -9.65
N ASP A 126 -13.43 -2.26 -10.94
CA ASP A 126 -14.72 -2.02 -11.62
C ASP A 126 -15.17 -3.21 -12.48
N GLY A 127 -14.48 -4.34 -12.39
CA GLY A 127 -14.84 -5.57 -13.08
C GLY A 127 -16.06 -6.23 -12.43
N VAL A 128 -17.24 -6.03 -13.00
CA VAL A 128 -18.50 -6.69 -12.63
C VAL A 128 -18.81 -7.74 -13.69
#